data_566eb976086516bdf683ca517f52878e
#
_entry.id   566eb976086516bdf683ca517f52878e
#
_cell.length_a   1.000
_cell.length_b   1.000
_cell.length_c   1.000
_cell.angle_alpha   90.00
_cell.angle_beta   90.00
_cell.angle_gamma   90.00
#
_symmetry.space_group_name_H-M   'P 1'
#
loop_
_entity.id
_entity.type
_entity.pdbx_description
1 polymer ?
#
loop_
_entity_poly.entity_id
_entity_poly.type
_entity_poly.pdbx_seq_one_letter_code
_entity_poly.pdbx_strand_id
1 'polypeptide(L)'
;MGGIMFRFIDTAGIRESDDTIEAMGIARSFTMLDRARIVLWVTDATTPEGDIKDFAGRILPHCSDKHVIAIVNKADLTSATTAIDTVRALVSDNDDSLLMSAHNTDDVNRLRDIITAAAALPSTGDNDVIVTNARHYEALTRAGEAISRAIDGIGTGLSGDLVSQDIRECMHYLGTITGEITTTDILANIFAHFCIGK
;
A
#
# COMPACT_ATOMS: atom_id res chain seq x y z
N MET A 1 -10.48 -3.72 1.96
CA MET A 1 -10.66 -4.80 2.94
C MET A 1 -10.57 -4.18 4.32
N GLY A 2 -11.47 -4.47 5.26
CA GLY A 2 -11.40 -3.93 6.63
C GLY A 2 -11.26 -2.40 6.77
N GLY A 3 -11.80 -1.60 5.84
CA GLY A 3 -11.62 -0.14 5.81
C GLY A 3 -10.25 0.34 5.29
N ILE A 4 -9.33 -0.56 5.00
CA ILE A 4 -7.99 -0.24 4.48
C ILE A 4 -8.01 -0.27 2.94
N MET A 5 -7.41 0.74 2.31
CA MET A 5 -7.20 0.78 0.87
C MET A 5 -5.90 0.05 0.53
N PHE A 6 -6.00 -0.99 -0.30
CA PHE A 6 -4.85 -1.77 -0.78
C PHE A 6 -4.56 -1.42 -2.24
N ARG A 7 -3.29 -1.26 -2.56
CA ARG A 7 -2.80 -1.19 -3.92
C ARG A 7 -2.04 -2.47 -4.23
N PHE A 8 -2.61 -3.32 -5.06
CA PHE A 8 -1.93 -4.51 -5.58
C PHE A 8 -1.10 -4.13 -6.81
N ILE A 9 0.14 -4.63 -6.83
CA ILE A 9 1.05 -4.47 -7.96
C ILE A 9 1.38 -5.86 -8.46
N ASP A 10 0.88 -6.21 -9.65
CA ASP A 10 1.26 -7.44 -10.32
C ASP A 10 2.65 -7.27 -10.93
N THR A 11 3.52 -8.23 -10.67
CA THR A 11 4.88 -8.25 -11.21
C THR A 11 5.00 -9.41 -12.20
N ALA A 12 5.60 -9.15 -13.35
CA ALA A 12 6.00 -10.24 -14.25
C ALA A 12 6.89 -11.21 -13.47
N GLY A 13 6.63 -12.51 -13.60
CA GLY A 13 7.34 -13.55 -12.84
C GLY A 13 8.86 -13.39 -12.95
N ILE A 14 9.54 -13.42 -11.80
CA ILE A 14 11.00 -13.34 -11.73
C ILE A 14 11.57 -14.71 -12.07
N ARG A 15 11.50 -15.09 -13.35
CA ARG A 15 12.17 -16.29 -13.88
C ARG A 15 13.39 -15.86 -14.67
N GLU A 16 14.44 -16.68 -14.65
CA GLU A 16 15.58 -16.46 -15.53
C GLU A 16 15.12 -16.57 -16.99
N SER A 17 15.47 -15.56 -17.77
CA SER A 17 15.30 -15.59 -19.21
C SER A 17 16.52 -14.92 -19.83
N ASP A 18 17.03 -15.54 -20.86
CA ASP A 18 18.12 -15.01 -21.68
C ASP A 18 17.66 -13.87 -22.62
N ASP A 19 16.37 -13.49 -22.56
CA ASP A 19 15.81 -12.45 -23.41
C ASP A 19 15.92 -11.07 -22.74
N THR A 20 16.44 -10.09 -23.47
CA THR A 20 16.68 -8.71 -23.00
C THR A 20 15.39 -8.01 -22.56
N ILE A 21 14.24 -8.37 -23.13
CA ILE A 21 12.93 -7.80 -22.76
C ILE A 21 12.50 -8.32 -21.37
N GLU A 22 12.77 -9.58 -21.07
CA GLU A 22 12.45 -10.21 -19.79
C GLU A 22 13.40 -9.73 -18.68
N ALA A 23 14.66 -9.48 -18.98
CA ALA A 23 15.62 -8.86 -18.05
C ALA A 23 15.17 -7.45 -17.59
N MET A 24 14.58 -6.65 -18.48
CA MET A 24 13.98 -5.36 -18.13
C MET A 24 12.72 -5.53 -17.25
N GLY A 25 11.94 -6.60 -17.49
CA GLY A 25 10.78 -6.96 -16.66
C GLY A 25 11.18 -7.32 -15.24
N ILE A 26 12.26 -8.11 -15.10
CA ILE A 26 12.83 -8.51 -13.80
C ILE A 26 13.31 -7.29 -13.00
N ALA A 27 14.08 -6.38 -13.60
CA ALA A 27 14.54 -5.14 -12.94
C ALA A 27 13.38 -4.28 -12.46
N ARG A 28 12.30 -4.18 -13.26
CA ARG A 28 11.09 -3.47 -12.87
C ARG A 28 10.36 -4.16 -11.71
N SER A 29 10.32 -5.49 -11.68
CA SER A 29 9.74 -6.26 -10.58
C SER A 29 10.48 -6.00 -9.27
N PHE A 30 11.81 -5.96 -9.26
CA PHE A 30 12.59 -5.59 -8.07
C PHE A 30 12.35 -4.15 -7.63
N THR A 31 12.26 -3.19 -8.57
CA THR A 31 11.91 -1.81 -8.22
C THR A 31 10.53 -1.69 -7.56
N MET A 32 9.56 -2.52 -7.96
CA MET A 32 8.23 -2.56 -7.34
C MET A 32 8.28 -3.27 -5.99
N LEU A 33 9.08 -4.33 -5.86
CA LEU A 33 9.33 -5.04 -4.62
C LEU A 33 9.90 -4.09 -3.56
N ASP A 34 10.87 -3.23 -3.90
CA ASP A 34 11.48 -2.27 -2.99
C ASP A 34 10.46 -1.29 -2.38
N ARG A 35 9.38 -0.99 -3.09
CA ARG A 35 8.30 -0.08 -2.65
C ARG A 35 7.18 -0.79 -1.89
N ALA A 36 7.15 -2.11 -1.89
CA ALA A 36 6.11 -2.88 -1.23
C ALA A 36 6.38 -2.96 0.27
N ARG A 37 5.33 -2.86 1.08
CA ARG A 37 5.37 -3.15 2.53
C ARG A 37 5.04 -4.61 2.80
N ILE A 38 4.15 -5.18 2.00
CA ILE A 38 3.72 -6.57 2.08
C ILE A 38 4.06 -7.21 0.75
N VAL A 39 4.68 -8.36 0.79
CA VAL A 39 5.06 -9.15 -0.37
C VAL A 39 4.25 -10.44 -0.38
N LEU A 40 3.44 -10.63 -1.41
CA LEU A 40 2.74 -11.89 -1.63
C LEU A 40 3.62 -12.78 -2.52
N TRP A 41 4.31 -13.73 -1.90
CA TRP A 41 5.06 -14.74 -2.65
C TRP A 41 4.16 -15.92 -2.96
N VAL A 42 3.78 -16.06 -4.22
CA VAL A 42 2.87 -17.13 -4.68
C VAL A 42 3.66 -18.21 -5.42
N THR A 43 3.54 -19.44 -4.95
CA THR A 43 4.05 -20.64 -5.62
C THR A 43 2.93 -21.67 -5.78
N ASP A 44 3.20 -22.75 -6.52
CA ASP A 44 2.26 -23.85 -6.79
C ASP A 44 2.59 -25.04 -5.87
N ALA A 45 1.57 -25.73 -5.36
CA ALA A 45 1.76 -26.92 -4.53
C ALA A 45 2.48 -28.08 -5.25
N THR A 46 2.53 -28.03 -6.58
CA THR A 46 3.24 -29.00 -7.42
C THR A 46 4.66 -28.56 -7.79
N THR A 47 5.09 -27.37 -7.38
CA THR A 47 6.44 -26.85 -7.69
C THR A 47 7.51 -27.68 -6.98
N PRO A 48 8.55 -28.11 -7.69
CA PRO A 48 9.67 -28.84 -7.09
C PRO A 48 10.37 -28.03 -5.99
N GLU A 49 10.83 -28.71 -4.96
CA GLU A 49 11.51 -28.09 -3.81
C GLU A 49 12.73 -27.25 -4.22
N GLY A 50 13.51 -27.72 -5.21
CA GLY A 50 14.67 -26.99 -5.73
C GLY A 50 14.27 -25.63 -6.29
N ASP A 51 13.22 -25.59 -7.11
CA ASP A 51 12.74 -24.36 -7.75
C ASP A 51 12.21 -23.35 -6.69
N ILE A 52 11.56 -23.86 -5.63
CA ILE A 52 11.11 -23.03 -4.49
C ILE A 52 12.31 -22.39 -3.80
N LYS A 53 13.36 -23.18 -3.52
CA LYS A 53 14.58 -22.71 -2.85
C LYS A 53 15.35 -21.70 -3.69
N ASP A 54 15.48 -21.96 -4.99
CA ASP A 54 16.18 -21.08 -5.93
C ASP A 54 15.45 -19.73 -6.05
N PHE A 55 14.14 -19.74 -6.13
CA PHE A 55 13.34 -18.53 -6.16
C PHE A 55 13.43 -17.75 -4.85
N ALA A 56 13.30 -18.44 -3.72
CA ALA A 56 13.43 -17.84 -2.39
C ALA A 56 14.79 -17.16 -2.19
N GLY A 57 15.87 -17.80 -2.61
CA GLY A 57 17.24 -17.26 -2.55
C GLY A 57 17.41 -15.94 -3.30
N ARG A 58 16.58 -15.67 -4.32
CA ARG A 58 16.60 -14.42 -5.09
C ARG A 58 15.73 -13.34 -4.48
N ILE A 59 14.60 -13.69 -3.88
CA ILE A 59 13.57 -12.73 -3.44
C ILE A 59 13.74 -12.36 -1.98
N LEU A 60 13.94 -13.32 -1.09
CA LEU A 60 13.95 -13.07 0.36
C LEU A 60 15.03 -12.08 0.81
N PRO A 61 16.23 -12.00 0.20
CA PRO A 61 17.21 -10.96 0.54
C PRO A 61 16.70 -9.52 0.34
N HIS A 62 15.73 -9.32 -0.56
CA HIS A 62 15.10 -8.02 -0.81
C HIS A 62 13.87 -7.74 0.07
N CYS A 63 13.53 -8.68 0.97
CA CYS A 63 12.33 -8.62 1.80
C CYS A 63 12.63 -8.42 3.28
N SER A 64 13.87 -8.13 3.68
CA SER A 64 14.30 -8.07 5.08
C SER A 64 13.57 -7.03 5.94
N ASP A 65 13.04 -5.98 5.30
CA ASP A 65 12.26 -4.89 5.91
C ASP A 65 10.77 -4.97 5.60
N LYS A 66 10.30 -6.08 5.02
CA LYS A 66 8.95 -6.27 4.53
C LYS A 66 8.27 -7.44 5.23
N HIS A 67 6.96 -7.45 5.24
CA HIS A 67 6.18 -8.61 5.70
C HIS A 67 5.90 -9.52 4.51
N VAL A 68 6.39 -10.75 4.56
CA VAL A 68 6.20 -11.74 3.50
C VAL A 68 5.01 -12.63 3.85
N ILE A 69 4.08 -12.77 2.92
CA ILE A 69 2.99 -13.75 2.98
C ILE A 69 3.24 -14.76 1.87
N ALA A 70 3.77 -15.92 2.24
CA ALA A 70 4.09 -16.97 1.30
C ALA A 70 2.88 -17.88 1.07
N ILE A 71 2.43 -17.97 -0.17
CA ILE A 71 1.21 -18.66 -0.58
C ILE A 71 1.58 -19.86 -1.45
N VAL A 72 1.23 -21.05 -0.99
CA VAL A 72 1.31 -22.27 -1.78
C VAL A 72 -0.09 -22.57 -2.31
N ASN A 73 -0.34 -22.20 -3.57
CA ASN A 73 -1.63 -22.32 -4.22
C ASN A 73 -1.81 -23.71 -4.89
N LYS A 74 -3.02 -23.98 -5.37
CA LYS A 74 -3.43 -25.23 -6.03
C LYS A 74 -3.32 -26.46 -5.13
N ALA A 75 -3.63 -26.31 -3.84
CA ALA A 75 -3.67 -27.40 -2.87
C ALA A 75 -4.67 -28.51 -3.26
N ASP A 76 -5.63 -28.20 -4.13
CA ASP A 76 -6.59 -29.14 -4.70
C ASP A 76 -5.98 -30.13 -5.68
N LEU A 77 -4.81 -29.85 -6.25
CA LEU A 77 -4.15 -30.72 -7.24
C LEU A 77 -3.26 -31.79 -6.61
N THR A 78 -2.89 -31.67 -5.35
CA THR A 78 -1.98 -32.61 -4.68
C THR A 78 -2.27 -32.72 -3.18
N SER A 79 -2.10 -33.91 -2.61
CA SER A 79 -2.10 -34.12 -1.17
C SER A 79 -0.70 -33.95 -0.54
N ALA A 80 0.33 -33.66 -1.35
CA ALA A 80 1.68 -33.48 -0.85
C ALA A 80 1.82 -32.14 -0.12
N THR A 81 2.41 -32.18 1.07
CA THR A 81 2.69 -30.97 1.89
C THR A 81 4.10 -30.44 1.71
N THR A 82 4.92 -31.11 0.90
CA THR A 82 6.35 -30.77 0.72
C THR A 82 6.60 -29.32 0.36
N ALA A 83 5.79 -28.76 -0.54
CA ALA A 83 5.94 -27.37 -0.97
C ALA A 83 5.70 -26.39 0.19
N ILE A 84 4.65 -26.58 0.99
CA ILE A 84 4.37 -25.71 2.14
C ILE A 84 5.40 -25.88 3.25
N ASP A 85 5.88 -27.09 3.50
CA ASP A 85 6.91 -27.35 4.49
C ASP A 85 8.24 -26.70 4.09
N THR A 86 8.59 -26.77 2.79
CA THR A 86 9.76 -26.06 2.25
C THR A 86 9.62 -24.55 2.39
N VAL A 87 8.47 -23.98 2.03
CA VAL A 87 8.21 -22.55 2.15
C VAL A 87 8.32 -22.08 3.59
N ARG A 88 7.72 -22.82 4.55
CA ARG A 88 7.78 -22.51 5.99
C ARG A 88 9.20 -22.51 6.55
N ALA A 89 10.06 -23.37 6.02
CA ALA A 89 11.47 -23.44 6.45
C ALA A 89 12.32 -22.26 5.90
N LEU A 90 11.81 -21.52 4.93
CA LEU A 90 12.54 -20.45 4.23
C LEU A 90 12.11 -19.05 4.68
N VAL A 91 10.85 -18.87 5.10
CA VAL A 91 10.34 -17.59 5.59
C VAL A 91 10.70 -17.37 7.06
N SER A 92 10.72 -16.12 7.50
CA SER A 92 11.02 -15.75 8.88
C SER A 92 9.86 -16.09 9.82
N ASP A 93 10.11 -16.16 11.13
CA ASP A 93 9.07 -16.38 12.14
C ASP A 93 7.99 -15.27 12.19
N ASN A 94 8.34 -14.08 11.69
CA ASN A 94 7.42 -12.93 11.61
C ASN A 94 6.58 -12.91 10.32
N ASP A 95 6.83 -13.84 9.40
CA ASP A 95 6.15 -13.93 8.12
C ASP A 95 5.02 -14.96 8.17
N ASP A 96 4.07 -14.82 7.25
CA ASP A 96 2.96 -15.76 7.15
C ASP A 96 3.17 -16.78 6.03
N SER A 97 2.65 -17.99 6.23
CA SER A 97 2.59 -19.01 5.19
C SER A 97 1.22 -19.66 5.11
N LEU A 98 0.69 -19.83 3.91
CA LEU A 98 -0.65 -20.38 3.68
C LEU A 98 -0.62 -21.41 2.53
N LEU A 99 -1.07 -22.63 2.83
CA LEU A 99 -1.47 -23.61 1.82
C LEU A 99 -2.93 -23.39 1.48
N MET A 100 -3.25 -23.17 0.21
CA MET A 100 -4.60 -22.82 -0.23
C MET A 100 -4.93 -23.32 -1.63
N SER A 101 -6.22 -23.34 -1.94
CA SER A 101 -6.71 -23.38 -3.31
C SER A 101 -7.48 -22.08 -3.61
N ALA A 102 -7.12 -21.39 -4.68
CA ALA A 102 -7.85 -20.20 -5.14
C ALA A 102 -9.31 -20.52 -5.54
N HIS A 103 -9.66 -21.80 -5.72
CA HIS A 103 -11.03 -22.27 -5.98
C HIS A 103 -11.83 -22.43 -4.69
N ASN A 104 -11.18 -22.43 -3.52
CA ASN A 104 -11.84 -22.54 -2.23
C ASN A 104 -12.07 -21.15 -1.63
N THR A 105 -13.34 -20.80 -1.43
CA THR A 105 -13.74 -19.48 -0.89
C THR A 105 -13.24 -19.27 0.54
N ASP A 106 -13.18 -20.31 1.37
CA ASP A 106 -12.71 -20.18 2.75
C ASP A 106 -11.21 -19.90 2.80
N ASP A 107 -10.41 -20.51 1.92
CA ASP A 107 -8.99 -20.23 1.79
C ASP A 107 -8.76 -18.78 1.33
N VAL A 108 -9.54 -18.31 0.38
CA VAL A 108 -9.47 -16.91 -0.10
C VAL A 108 -9.85 -15.93 1.03
N ASN A 109 -10.84 -16.25 1.85
CA ASN A 109 -11.19 -15.45 3.01
C ASN A 109 -10.07 -15.43 4.06
N ARG A 110 -9.44 -16.57 4.35
CA ARG A 110 -8.27 -16.64 5.23
C ARG A 110 -7.11 -15.78 4.73
N LEU A 111 -6.81 -15.86 3.44
CA LEU A 111 -5.79 -15.00 2.84
C LEU A 111 -6.11 -13.52 3.01
N ARG A 112 -7.37 -13.13 2.82
CA ARG A 112 -7.82 -11.75 3.03
C ARG A 112 -7.61 -11.30 4.47
N ASP A 113 -7.89 -12.16 5.44
CA ASP A 113 -7.72 -11.86 6.86
C ASP A 113 -6.24 -11.70 7.22
N ILE A 114 -5.36 -12.56 6.70
CA ILE A 114 -3.90 -12.46 6.85
C ILE A 114 -3.39 -11.14 6.27
N ILE A 115 -3.76 -10.80 5.04
CA ILE A 115 -3.35 -9.53 4.40
C ILE A 115 -3.82 -8.31 5.21
N THR A 116 -5.06 -8.37 5.74
CA THR A 116 -5.62 -7.29 6.54
C THR A 116 -4.89 -7.15 7.87
N ALA A 117 -4.57 -8.26 8.53
CA ALA A 117 -3.78 -8.29 9.76
C ALA A 117 -2.36 -7.76 9.54
N ALA A 118 -1.68 -8.21 8.48
CA ALA A 118 -0.34 -7.74 8.09
C ALA A 118 -0.31 -6.23 7.82
N ALA A 119 -1.37 -5.69 7.21
CA ALA A 119 -1.48 -4.24 6.97
C ALA A 119 -1.69 -3.42 8.25
N ALA A 120 -2.21 -4.03 9.30
CA ALA A 120 -2.41 -3.40 10.62
C ALA A 120 -1.14 -3.46 11.50
N LEU A 121 -0.15 -4.30 11.15
CA LEU A 121 1.11 -4.37 11.89
C LEU A 121 1.93 -3.11 11.67
N PRO A 122 2.56 -2.55 12.72
CA PRO A 122 3.57 -1.50 12.56
C PRO A 122 4.72 -2.05 11.73
N SER A 123 5.16 -1.34 10.69
CA SER A 123 6.37 -1.71 9.97
C SER A 123 7.58 -1.61 10.92
N THR A 124 8.46 -2.60 10.92
CA THR A 124 9.65 -2.68 11.79
C THR A 124 10.68 -1.56 11.54
N GLY A 125 10.42 -0.67 10.58
CA GLY A 125 11.26 0.48 10.21
C GLY A 125 10.59 1.85 10.34
N ASP A 126 9.29 1.90 10.64
CA ASP A 126 8.53 3.15 10.57
C ASP A 126 7.82 3.47 11.90
N ASN A 127 8.49 4.21 12.77
CA ASN A 127 7.80 5.12 13.68
C ASN A 127 6.94 6.16 12.90
N ASP A 128 7.14 6.26 11.58
CA ASP A 128 6.45 7.21 10.71
C ASP A 128 5.05 6.77 10.26
N VAL A 129 4.74 5.47 10.19
CA VAL A 129 3.43 5.03 9.63
C VAL A 129 2.27 5.21 10.60
N ILE A 130 2.47 4.96 11.89
CA ILE A 130 1.46 5.28 12.92
C ILE A 130 1.31 6.80 13.02
N VAL A 131 2.42 7.53 12.99
CA VAL A 131 2.45 9.00 12.98
C VAL A 131 1.83 9.54 11.68
N THR A 132 2.08 8.91 10.52
CA THR A 132 1.49 9.34 9.25
C THR A 132 -0.02 9.14 9.21
N ASN A 133 -0.55 8.01 9.67
CA ASN A 133 -1.99 7.78 9.76
C ASN A 133 -2.66 8.70 10.79
N ALA A 134 -2.06 8.90 11.95
CA ALA A 134 -2.58 9.83 12.97
C ALA A 134 -2.52 11.28 12.47
N ARG A 135 -1.41 11.69 11.83
CA ARG A 135 -1.28 13.03 11.21
C ARG A 135 -2.26 13.23 10.06
N HIS A 136 -2.46 12.23 9.20
CA HIS A 136 -3.45 12.30 8.13
C HIS A 136 -4.87 12.39 8.69
N TYR A 137 -5.19 11.60 9.73
CA TYR A 137 -6.48 11.67 10.39
C TYR A 137 -6.71 13.06 11.02
N GLU A 138 -5.73 13.59 11.76
CA GLU A 138 -5.80 14.93 12.34
C GLU A 138 -5.96 16.01 11.25
N ALA A 139 -5.18 15.91 10.17
CA ALA A 139 -5.28 16.86 9.06
C ALA A 139 -6.65 16.79 8.37
N LEU A 140 -7.20 15.59 8.14
CA LEU A 140 -8.55 15.43 7.59
C LEU A 140 -9.64 15.96 8.54
N THR A 141 -9.49 15.74 9.84
CA THR A 141 -10.43 16.25 10.83
C THR A 141 -10.44 17.79 10.83
N ARG A 142 -9.26 18.41 10.86
CA ARG A 142 -9.12 19.88 10.81
C ARG A 142 -9.60 20.47 9.48
N ALA A 143 -9.32 19.79 8.35
CA ALA A 143 -9.86 20.20 7.06
C ALA A 143 -11.40 20.15 7.03
N GLY A 144 -11.99 19.09 7.61
CA GLY A 144 -13.45 18.95 7.77
C GLY A 144 -14.07 20.05 8.63
N GLU A 145 -13.44 20.42 9.75
CA GLU A 145 -13.89 21.52 10.61
C GLU A 145 -13.83 22.86 9.88
N ALA A 146 -12.73 23.13 9.14
CA ALA A 146 -12.56 24.37 8.39
C ALA A 146 -13.61 24.52 7.28
N ILE A 147 -13.85 23.45 6.52
CA ILE A 147 -14.87 23.50 5.46
C ILE A 147 -16.28 23.63 6.01
N SER A 148 -16.58 23.04 7.18
CA SER A 148 -17.86 23.21 7.86
C SER A 148 -18.08 24.68 8.28
N ARG A 149 -17.07 25.34 8.85
CA ARG A 149 -17.14 26.78 9.18
C ARG A 149 -17.37 27.63 7.92
N ALA A 150 -16.71 27.31 6.80
CA ALA A 150 -16.91 28.02 5.55
C ALA A 150 -18.37 27.90 5.04
N ILE A 151 -18.95 26.69 5.10
CA ILE A 151 -20.35 26.45 4.72
C ILE A 151 -21.31 27.24 5.61
N ASP A 152 -21.12 27.18 6.93
CA ASP A 152 -21.93 27.91 7.89
C ASP A 152 -21.81 29.44 7.70
N GLY A 153 -20.59 29.90 7.42
CA GLY A 153 -20.32 31.30 7.11
C GLY A 153 -21.07 31.81 5.88
N ILE A 154 -21.09 30.99 4.79
CA ILE A 154 -21.89 31.31 3.60
C ILE A 154 -23.38 31.36 3.95
N GLY A 155 -23.87 30.39 4.72
CA GLY A 155 -25.29 30.31 5.13
C GLY A 155 -25.74 31.49 6.02
N THR A 156 -24.83 32.06 6.82
CA THR A 156 -25.08 33.20 7.70
C THR A 156 -24.74 34.58 7.09
N GLY A 157 -24.27 34.59 5.83
CA GLY A 157 -23.96 35.85 5.13
C GLY A 157 -22.67 36.52 5.58
N LEU A 158 -21.69 35.76 6.11
CA LEU A 158 -20.39 36.30 6.46
C LEU A 158 -19.68 36.89 5.23
N SER A 159 -18.79 37.86 5.45
CA SER A 159 -18.01 38.45 4.38
C SER A 159 -17.14 37.42 3.67
N GLY A 160 -16.97 37.56 2.37
CA GLY A 160 -16.18 36.62 1.54
C GLY A 160 -14.72 36.45 2.01
N ASP A 161 -14.16 37.45 2.69
CA ASP A 161 -12.81 37.41 3.24
C ASP A 161 -12.68 36.38 4.37
N LEU A 162 -13.68 36.30 5.27
CA LEU A 162 -13.71 35.34 6.37
C LEU A 162 -13.92 33.91 5.84
N VAL A 163 -14.86 33.73 4.92
CA VAL A 163 -15.08 32.44 4.26
C VAL A 163 -13.82 31.97 3.50
N SER A 164 -13.13 32.90 2.82
CA SER A 164 -11.88 32.59 2.13
C SER A 164 -10.76 32.13 3.07
N GLN A 165 -10.75 32.62 4.30
CA GLN A 165 -9.79 32.19 5.33
C GLN A 165 -10.01 30.72 5.71
N ASP A 166 -11.26 30.31 5.98
CA ASP A 166 -11.60 28.93 6.31
C ASP A 166 -11.29 27.98 5.15
N ILE A 167 -11.55 28.38 3.90
CA ILE A 167 -11.19 27.59 2.71
C ILE A 167 -9.68 27.42 2.62
N ARG A 168 -8.88 28.46 2.86
CA ARG A 168 -7.41 28.36 2.86
C ARG A 168 -6.91 27.42 3.95
N GLU A 169 -7.51 27.47 5.13
CA GLU A 169 -7.18 26.57 6.23
C GLU A 169 -7.48 25.11 5.85
N CYS A 170 -8.64 24.83 5.26
CA CYS A 170 -8.98 23.50 4.74
C CYS A 170 -7.95 23.01 3.72
N MET A 171 -7.61 23.86 2.73
CA MET A 171 -6.61 23.53 1.71
C MET A 171 -5.22 23.29 2.31
N HIS A 172 -4.82 24.06 3.32
CA HIS A 172 -3.56 23.87 4.04
C HIS A 172 -3.48 22.48 4.65
N TYR A 173 -4.50 22.05 5.40
CA TYR A 173 -4.50 20.71 6.00
C TYR A 173 -4.51 19.59 4.97
N LEU A 174 -5.26 19.72 3.88
CA LEU A 174 -5.24 18.75 2.78
C LEU A 174 -3.86 18.68 2.10
N GLY A 175 -3.21 19.84 1.91
CA GLY A 175 -1.88 19.94 1.33
C GLY A 175 -0.79 19.26 2.18
N THR A 176 -0.96 19.21 3.51
CA THR A 176 -0.03 18.48 4.40
C THR A 176 -0.08 16.96 4.19
N ILE A 177 -1.16 16.43 3.61
CA ILE A 177 -1.33 15.00 3.31
C ILE A 177 -0.72 14.65 1.96
N THR A 178 -0.95 15.49 0.94
CA THR A 178 -0.52 15.22 -0.44
C THR A 178 0.92 15.63 -0.72
N GLY A 179 1.49 16.50 0.11
CA GLY A 179 2.82 17.08 -0.10
C GLY A 179 2.90 18.03 -1.30
N GLU A 180 1.77 18.38 -1.91
CA GLU A 180 1.73 19.07 -3.22
C GLU A 180 1.43 20.56 -3.18
N ILE A 181 1.12 21.15 -2.02
CA ILE A 181 0.68 22.56 -2.01
C ILE A 181 1.56 23.39 -1.10
N THR A 182 2.46 24.16 -1.69
CA THR A 182 3.08 25.30 -1.00
C THR A 182 2.11 26.48 -0.99
N THR A 183 2.07 27.21 0.11
CA THR A 183 1.20 28.39 0.30
C THR A 183 1.39 29.43 -0.83
N THR A 184 2.57 29.43 -1.47
CA THR A 184 2.94 30.31 -2.58
C THR A 184 2.16 29.99 -3.86
N ASP A 185 1.93 28.72 -4.17
CA ASP A 185 1.23 28.30 -5.40
C ASP A 185 -0.26 28.62 -5.34
N ILE A 186 -0.86 28.51 -4.15
CA ILE A 186 -2.27 28.84 -3.91
C ILE A 186 -2.50 30.35 -4.07
N LEU A 187 -1.64 31.17 -3.48
CA LEU A 187 -1.73 32.61 -3.60
C LEU A 187 -1.56 33.07 -5.05
N ALA A 188 -0.63 32.51 -5.79
CA ALA A 188 -0.41 32.82 -7.21
C ALA A 188 -1.66 32.49 -8.07
N ASN A 189 -2.32 31.37 -7.82
CA ASN A 189 -3.53 30.97 -8.56
C ASN A 189 -4.76 31.83 -8.21
N ILE A 190 -4.94 32.19 -6.93
CA ILE A 190 -6.05 33.06 -6.49
C ILE A 190 -5.88 34.47 -7.08
N PHE A 191 -4.67 35.03 -7.02
CA PHE A 191 -4.42 36.37 -7.59
C PHE A 191 -4.46 36.40 -9.12
N ALA A 192 -4.19 35.27 -9.80
CA ALA A 192 -4.28 35.19 -11.27
C ALA A 192 -5.74 35.15 -11.78
N HIS A 193 -6.70 34.73 -10.96
CA HIS A 193 -8.11 34.55 -11.38
C HIS A 193 -9.09 35.51 -10.72
N PHE A 194 -8.68 36.22 -9.68
CA PHE A 194 -9.46 37.34 -9.15
C PHE A 194 -9.03 38.62 -9.83
N CYS A 195 -9.77 39.02 -10.88
CA CYS A 195 -9.77 40.38 -11.35
C CYS A 195 -10.21 41.29 -10.19
N ILE A 196 -9.25 42.03 -9.62
CA ILE A 196 -9.57 43.15 -8.74
C ILE A 196 -10.26 44.17 -9.63
N GLY A 197 -11.60 44.16 -9.60
CA GLY A 197 -12.42 45.15 -10.26
C GLY A 197 -12.09 46.52 -9.70
N LYS A 198 -11.99 47.45 -10.63
CA LYS A 198 -11.94 48.87 -10.36
C LYS A 198 -13.16 49.36 -9.57
#